data_89843cd0e85ebce1a9400723fb3685da
#
_entry.id   89843cd0e85ebce1a9400723fb3685da
#
_cell.length_a   1.000
_cell.length_b   1.000
_cell.length_c   1.000
_cell.angle_alpha   90.00
_cell.angle_beta   90.00
_cell.angle_gamma   90.00
#
_symmetry.space_group_name_H-M   'P 1'
#
loop_
_entity.id
_entity.type
_entity.pdbx_description
1 polymer ?
#
loop_
_entity_poly.entity_id
_entity_poly.type
_entity_poly.pdbx_seq_one_letter_code
_entity_poly.pdbx_strand_id
1 'polypeptide(L)'
;MRVTAMPVWGSAILVLALTGCGEGSAPQAVTSTPVIATPSPSPTPTPSPTPTPSALTQADARIAPCINLGNHLESPREGDWGRLLTDQDFADLAAKGFRTVRLPVRFSSHQGAAPAYTIDPAFLDRVEHLVDIARARGLRVIVDNHNFDELMADPAGRTSQLAAIWSQVATRLKDKDSEVWFELMNEPNGTRLTNANLIATLEPSFTEIRKNNPTRTVVIGGESWSSVYNLTTVPVFNDARVVYTFHYYNPFNFTHQGAPWVTPALPTGVTFGSTADTAELAANVVRAQAFMTRTGRPLFLGEYGAWEGVSLPQRVAYYKAVHDAFAAAQVDGCVWAYVNTFPIRDASTGTWYDTLLAAIGL
;
A
#
# COMPACT_ATOMS: atom_id res chain seq x y z
N MET A 1 24.82 -17.75 -42.85
CA MET A 1 24.48 -18.76 -43.89
C MET A 1 23.39 -19.67 -43.36
N ARG A 2 22.38 -19.76 -44.18
CA ARG A 2 21.16 -20.55 -44.26
C ARG A 2 19.95 -20.05 -43.45
N VAL A 3 19.14 -19.34 -44.22
CA VAL A 3 17.71 -19.07 -44.12
C VAL A 3 16.96 -20.35 -44.50
N THR A 4 15.93 -20.72 -43.78
CA THR A 4 14.86 -21.58 -44.36
C THR A 4 13.49 -21.04 -43.94
N ALA A 5 12.66 -20.96 -44.96
CA ALA A 5 11.38 -20.26 -45.03
C ALA A 5 10.18 -21.13 -44.59
N MET A 6 9.07 -20.42 -44.42
CA MET A 6 7.67 -20.82 -44.15
C MET A 6 7.11 -22.02 -44.95
N PRO A 7 5.92 -22.55 -44.52
CA PRO A 7 4.80 -22.29 -45.40
C PRO A 7 3.50 -21.78 -44.77
N VAL A 8 2.83 -20.94 -45.52
CA VAL A 8 1.46 -20.45 -45.43
C VAL A 8 0.49 -21.55 -45.89
N TRP A 9 -0.62 -21.75 -45.20
CA TRP A 9 -1.78 -22.47 -45.76
C TRP A 9 -3.02 -21.60 -45.64
N GLY A 10 -3.65 -21.45 -46.79
CA GLY A 10 -4.76 -20.56 -47.06
C GLY A 10 -6.13 -21.21 -46.83
N SER A 11 -7.06 -20.32 -46.74
CA SER A 11 -8.49 -20.52 -46.53
C SER A 11 -9.20 -21.13 -47.73
N ALA A 12 -10.25 -21.89 -47.50
CA ALA A 12 -11.29 -22.19 -48.50
C ALA A 12 -12.67 -21.94 -47.88
N ILE A 13 -13.36 -21.01 -48.49
CA ILE A 13 -14.78 -20.68 -48.26
C ILE A 13 -15.59 -21.59 -49.15
N LEU A 14 -16.59 -22.28 -48.63
CA LEU A 14 -17.59 -23.01 -49.42
C LEU A 14 -18.97 -22.39 -49.18
N VAL A 15 -19.50 -21.75 -50.26
CA VAL A 15 -20.88 -21.28 -50.36
C VAL A 15 -21.68 -22.38 -51.05
N LEU A 16 -22.77 -22.83 -50.47
CA LEU A 16 -23.76 -23.66 -51.17
C LEU A 16 -25.11 -22.91 -51.17
N ALA A 17 -25.52 -22.52 -52.38
CA ALA A 17 -26.88 -22.11 -52.69
C ALA A 17 -27.64 -23.31 -53.24
N LEU A 18 -28.83 -23.55 -52.74
CA LEU A 18 -29.82 -24.47 -53.37
C LEU A 18 -31.15 -23.74 -53.50
N THR A 19 -31.52 -23.54 -54.74
CA THR A 19 -32.86 -23.14 -55.24
C THR A 19 -33.71 -24.39 -55.42
N GLY A 20 -34.96 -24.31 -54.98
CA GLY A 20 -35.99 -25.35 -55.31
C GLY A 20 -37.37 -24.74 -55.30
N CYS A 21 -37.98 -24.63 -56.49
CA CYS A 21 -39.37 -24.26 -56.73
C CYS A 21 -40.31 -25.47 -56.55
N GLY A 22 -41.54 -25.23 -56.16
CA GLY A 22 -42.57 -26.17 -56.53
C GLY A 22 -43.84 -26.19 -55.67
N GLU A 23 -44.85 -25.61 -56.23
CA GLU A 23 -46.26 -26.07 -56.31
C GLU A 23 -47.24 -25.82 -55.14
N GLY A 24 -48.33 -25.21 -55.52
CA GLY A 24 -49.46 -24.75 -54.72
C GLY A 24 -50.45 -25.86 -54.36
N SER A 25 -51.18 -25.63 -53.30
CA SER A 25 -52.43 -26.30 -52.99
C SER A 25 -53.39 -25.35 -52.25
N ALA A 26 -54.65 -25.45 -52.54
CA ALA A 26 -55.74 -24.57 -52.19
C ALA A 26 -56.08 -24.49 -50.70
N PRO A 27 -56.83 -23.49 -50.22
CA PRO A 27 -57.01 -23.24 -48.77
C PRO A 27 -58.05 -24.16 -48.16
N GLN A 28 -57.73 -24.79 -47.04
CA GLN A 28 -58.67 -25.37 -46.13
C GLN A 28 -59.04 -24.39 -45.03
N ALA A 29 -60.34 -24.25 -44.79
CA ALA A 29 -60.83 -23.39 -43.70
C ALA A 29 -60.44 -23.96 -42.32
N VAL A 30 -59.70 -23.18 -41.58
CA VAL A 30 -59.33 -23.50 -40.19
C VAL A 30 -60.24 -22.78 -39.24
N THR A 31 -60.99 -23.54 -38.42
CA THR A 31 -61.80 -23.06 -37.29
C THR A 31 -60.81 -22.48 -36.24
N SER A 32 -60.98 -21.21 -35.94
CA SER A 32 -60.23 -20.51 -34.92
C SER A 32 -60.61 -20.94 -33.51
N THR A 33 -59.74 -21.66 -32.85
CA THR A 33 -59.79 -21.83 -31.38
C THR A 33 -59.25 -20.55 -30.70
N PRO A 34 -59.86 -20.07 -29.63
CA PRO A 34 -59.35 -18.86 -28.94
C PRO A 34 -58.00 -19.17 -28.31
N VAL A 35 -56.97 -18.44 -28.73
CA VAL A 35 -55.66 -18.46 -28.09
C VAL A 35 -55.75 -17.72 -26.76
N ILE A 36 -55.65 -18.45 -25.67
CA ILE A 36 -55.43 -17.84 -24.35
C ILE A 36 -54.08 -17.16 -24.37
N ALA A 37 -54.07 -15.84 -24.27
CA ALA A 37 -52.83 -15.05 -24.18
C ALA A 37 -52.07 -15.43 -22.91
N THR A 38 -50.90 -16.02 -23.03
CA THR A 38 -49.97 -16.22 -21.95
C THR A 38 -49.53 -14.84 -21.44
N PRO A 39 -49.56 -14.60 -20.11
CA PRO A 39 -49.09 -13.32 -19.57
C PRO A 39 -47.65 -13.08 -19.93
N SER A 40 -47.35 -11.91 -20.48
CA SER A 40 -46.00 -11.45 -20.77
C SER A 40 -45.15 -11.46 -19.47
N PRO A 41 -43.95 -12.01 -19.48
CA PRO A 41 -43.11 -11.99 -18.27
C PRO A 41 -42.90 -10.54 -17.84
N SER A 42 -43.14 -10.28 -16.56
CA SER A 42 -42.89 -8.99 -15.94
C SER A 42 -41.40 -8.64 -16.12
N PRO A 43 -41.05 -7.41 -16.48
CA PRO A 43 -39.66 -7.05 -16.67
C PRO A 43 -38.89 -7.30 -15.35
N THR A 44 -37.82 -8.07 -15.44
CA THR A 44 -36.88 -8.25 -14.33
C THR A 44 -36.36 -6.87 -13.92
N PRO A 45 -36.42 -6.47 -12.64
CA PRO A 45 -35.93 -5.18 -12.22
C PRO A 45 -34.45 -5.06 -12.59
N THR A 46 -34.10 -4.02 -13.35
CA THR A 46 -32.72 -3.66 -13.64
C THR A 46 -32.03 -3.40 -12.29
N PRO A 47 -30.90 -4.05 -12.00
CA PRO A 47 -30.18 -3.78 -10.76
C PRO A 47 -29.87 -2.28 -10.68
N SER A 48 -30.25 -1.67 -9.56
CA SER A 48 -29.89 -0.28 -9.27
C SER A 48 -28.35 -0.16 -9.28
N PRO A 49 -27.79 0.87 -9.91
CA PRO A 49 -26.34 1.04 -9.92
C PRO A 49 -25.84 1.11 -8.48
N THR A 50 -24.87 0.27 -8.15
CA THR A 50 -24.17 0.33 -6.86
C THR A 50 -23.57 1.73 -6.71
N PRO A 51 -23.85 2.46 -5.62
CA PRO A 51 -23.31 3.81 -5.46
C PRO A 51 -21.80 3.78 -5.51
N THR A 52 -21.20 4.65 -6.32
CA THR A 52 -19.76 4.83 -6.37
C THR A 52 -19.27 5.29 -4.99
N PRO A 53 -18.26 4.64 -4.40
CA PRO A 53 -17.71 5.04 -3.11
C PRO A 53 -17.27 6.51 -3.12
N SER A 54 -17.61 7.25 -2.07
CA SER A 54 -17.13 8.63 -1.91
C SER A 54 -15.62 8.68 -1.83
N ALA A 55 -15.02 9.72 -2.42
CA ALA A 55 -13.59 9.96 -2.31
C ALA A 55 -13.19 10.22 -0.85
N LEU A 56 -12.00 9.69 -0.48
CA LEU A 56 -11.41 9.96 0.81
C LEU A 56 -10.95 11.42 0.89
N THR A 57 -11.11 11.98 2.08
CA THR A 57 -10.67 13.34 2.44
C THR A 57 -9.44 13.28 3.34
N GLN A 58 -8.80 14.43 3.61
CA GLN A 58 -7.69 14.50 4.56
C GLN A 58 -8.12 14.07 5.99
N ALA A 59 -9.37 14.26 6.35
CA ALA A 59 -9.91 13.78 7.62
C ALA A 59 -9.92 12.24 7.73
N ASP A 60 -10.07 11.54 6.61
CA ASP A 60 -10.04 10.08 6.56
C ASP A 60 -8.60 9.52 6.68
N ALA A 61 -7.59 10.34 6.38
CA ALA A 61 -6.17 10.00 6.50
C ALA A 61 -5.55 10.33 7.87
N ARG A 62 -6.38 10.66 8.87
CA ARG A 62 -5.89 10.90 10.24
C ARG A 62 -5.54 9.58 10.89
N ILE A 63 -4.25 9.38 11.13
CA ILE A 63 -3.67 8.11 11.64
C ILE A 63 -2.95 8.26 12.99
N ALA A 64 -2.68 9.49 13.42
CA ALA A 64 -1.90 9.75 14.63
C ALA A 64 -2.68 9.43 15.92
N PRO A 65 -2.00 9.01 16.98
CA PRO A 65 -0.60 8.59 17.00
C PRO A 65 -0.35 7.26 16.30
N CYS A 66 0.65 7.22 15.42
CA CYS A 66 0.98 6.05 14.59
C CYS A 66 2.42 5.60 14.80
N ILE A 67 2.64 4.28 14.75
CA ILE A 67 3.93 3.63 14.92
C ILE A 67 4.16 2.54 13.87
N ASN A 68 5.38 2.49 13.33
CA ASN A 68 5.84 1.38 12.50
C ASN A 68 6.35 0.23 13.37
N LEU A 69 5.86 -0.98 13.09
CA LEU A 69 6.38 -2.22 13.67
C LEU A 69 7.54 -2.75 12.79
N GLY A 70 8.53 -1.88 12.57
CA GLY A 70 9.64 -2.11 11.65
C GLY A 70 10.66 -3.12 12.16
N ASN A 71 11.33 -3.78 11.20
CA ASN A 71 12.38 -4.79 11.40
C ASN A 71 11.89 -6.08 12.10
N HIS A 72 10.65 -6.47 11.84
CA HIS A 72 10.07 -7.74 12.32
C HIS A 72 9.73 -8.68 11.15
N LEU A 73 8.65 -8.39 10.40
CA LEU A 73 8.20 -9.23 9.27
C LEU A 73 8.89 -8.89 7.93
N GLU A 74 9.74 -7.88 7.90
CA GLU A 74 10.59 -7.55 6.74
C GLU A 74 11.87 -8.39 6.71
N SER A 75 12.27 -8.95 7.85
CA SER A 75 13.42 -9.87 7.92
C SER A 75 13.13 -11.17 7.17
N PRO A 76 14.15 -11.90 6.71
CA PRO A 76 13.98 -13.19 6.02
C PRO A 76 13.14 -14.19 6.82
N ARG A 77 13.27 -14.18 8.14
CA ARG A 77 12.39 -14.85 9.11
C ARG A 77 12.14 -13.89 10.25
N GLU A 78 10.89 -13.83 10.73
CA GLU A 78 10.55 -13.00 11.88
C GLU A 78 11.48 -13.33 13.06
N GLY A 79 12.13 -12.30 13.60
CA GLY A 79 13.10 -12.42 14.69
C GLY A 79 14.57 -12.39 14.28
N ASP A 80 14.91 -12.54 12.98
CA ASP A 80 16.31 -12.48 12.50
C ASP A 80 16.96 -11.09 12.73
N TRP A 81 16.16 -10.02 12.73
CA TRP A 81 16.63 -8.64 12.96
C TRP A 81 16.23 -8.08 14.33
N GLY A 82 16.02 -8.95 15.31
CA GLY A 82 15.66 -8.57 16.66
C GLY A 82 14.82 -9.61 17.36
N ARG A 83 13.57 -9.31 17.64
CA ARG A 83 12.65 -10.23 18.31
C ARG A 83 11.33 -10.40 17.55
N LEU A 84 10.59 -11.44 17.90
CA LEU A 84 9.23 -11.63 17.42
C LEU A 84 8.30 -10.57 18.00
N LEU A 85 7.29 -10.19 17.24
CA LEU A 85 6.13 -9.46 17.76
C LEU A 85 5.27 -10.42 18.61
N THR A 86 4.76 -9.89 19.72
CA THR A 86 3.87 -10.61 20.63
C THR A 86 2.54 -9.89 20.74
N ASP A 87 1.49 -10.59 21.17
CA ASP A 87 0.18 -9.99 21.44
C ASP A 87 0.25 -8.90 22.51
N GLN A 88 1.23 -9.00 23.42
CA GLN A 88 1.47 -8.00 24.46
C GLN A 88 1.97 -6.67 23.87
N ASP A 89 2.71 -6.68 22.76
CA ASP A 89 3.17 -5.45 22.10
C ASP A 89 1.99 -4.58 21.66
N PHE A 90 0.96 -5.17 21.10
CA PHE A 90 -0.24 -4.44 20.68
C PHE A 90 -1.05 -3.94 21.88
N ALA A 91 -1.08 -4.69 22.99
CA ALA A 91 -1.70 -4.22 24.22
C ALA A 91 -0.94 -3.02 24.80
N ASP A 92 0.38 -3.08 24.83
CA ASP A 92 1.25 -2.00 25.32
C ASP A 92 1.12 -0.74 24.46
N LEU A 93 1.08 -0.89 23.14
CA LEU A 93 0.89 0.22 22.20
C LEU A 93 -0.46 0.91 22.40
N ALA A 94 -1.54 0.13 22.48
CA ALA A 94 -2.87 0.68 22.73
C ALA A 94 -2.95 1.38 24.10
N ALA A 95 -2.35 0.79 25.15
CA ALA A 95 -2.29 1.37 26.49
C ALA A 95 -1.49 2.68 26.54
N LYS A 96 -0.46 2.82 25.68
CA LYS A 96 0.31 4.07 25.53
C LYS A 96 -0.41 5.15 24.73
N GLY A 97 -1.55 4.84 24.09
CA GLY A 97 -2.37 5.80 23.37
C GLY A 97 -2.17 5.81 21.86
N PHE A 98 -1.38 4.88 21.30
CA PHE A 98 -1.31 4.70 19.84
C PHE A 98 -2.68 4.32 19.29
N ARG A 99 -2.98 4.77 18.09
CA ARG A 99 -4.23 4.50 17.38
C ARG A 99 -4.02 3.73 16.09
N THR A 100 -2.82 3.79 15.54
CA THR A 100 -2.48 3.12 14.28
C THR A 100 -1.14 2.41 14.42
N VAL A 101 -1.08 1.20 13.88
CA VAL A 101 0.17 0.49 13.62
C VAL A 101 0.32 0.33 12.11
N ARG A 102 1.51 0.65 11.59
CA ARG A 102 1.92 0.24 10.25
C ARG A 102 2.74 -1.03 10.40
N LEU A 103 2.35 -2.07 9.69
CA LEU A 103 2.94 -3.41 9.74
C LEU A 103 3.71 -3.68 8.46
N PRO A 104 5.02 -3.39 8.42
CA PRO A 104 5.88 -3.74 7.31
C PRO A 104 6.02 -5.24 7.17
N VAL A 105 5.81 -5.77 5.94
CA VAL A 105 5.84 -7.22 5.65
C VAL A 105 6.58 -7.48 4.34
N ARG A 106 7.55 -8.38 4.35
CA ARG A 106 8.26 -8.81 3.15
C ARG A 106 7.61 -10.05 2.52
N PHE A 107 6.46 -9.90 1.89
CA PHE A 107 5.74 -11.00 1.26
C PHE A 107 6.56 -11.70 0.17
N SER A 108 7.39 -10.97 -0.58
CA SER A 108 8.20 -11.52 -1.67
C SER A 108 9.15 -12.64 -1.25
N SER A 109 9.64 -12.61 0.00
CA SER A 109 10.51 -13.65 0.57
C SER A 109 9.78 -14.94 0.93
N HIS A 110 8.46 -14.90 1.01
CA HIS A 110 7.62 -16.02 1.41
C HIS A 110 6.77 -16.57 0.26
N GLN A 111 7.08 -16.18 -0.98
CA GLN A 111 6.40 -16.68 -2.18
C GLN A 111 7.11 -17.90 -2.78
N GLY A 112 6.30 -18.85 -3.22
CA GLY A 112 6.77 -19.95 -4.07
C GLY A 112 7.03 -19.53 -5.52
N ALA A 113 7.30 -20.52 -6.37
CA ALA A 113 7.66 -20.30 -7.77
C ALA A 113 6.51 -19.74 -8.62
N ALA A 114 6.89 -19.12 -9.75
CA ALA A 114 5.97 -18.77 -10.82
C ALA A 114 5.23 -20.01 -11.38
N PRO A 115 4.04 -19.87 -11.97
CA PRO A 115 3.29 -18.61 -12.11
C PRO A 115 2.40 -18.27 -10.90
N ALA A 116 2.23 -19.19 -9.95
CA ALA A 116 1.28 -19.05 -8.85
C ALA A 116 1.76 -18.08 -7.78
N TYR A 117 3.06 -18.00 -7.54
CA TYR A 117 3.66 -17.18 -6.48
C TYR A 117 2.93 -17.32 -5.14
N THR A 118 2.58 -18.57 -4.79
CA THR A 118 1.81 -18.86 -3.57
C THR A 118 2.62 -18.44 -2.35
N ILE A 119 2.04 -17.60 -1.51
CA ILE A 119 2.63 -17.21 -0.23
C ILE A 119 2.48 -18.39 0.73
N ASP A 120 3.51 -18.65 1.56
CA ASP A 120 3.44 -19.64 2.61
C ASP A 120 2.19 -19.42 3.49
N PRO A 121 1.28 -20.41 3.57
CA PRO A 121 0.05 -20.26 4.35
C PRO A 121 0.31 -19.94 5.83
N ALA A 122 1.35 -20.52 6.44
CA ALA A 122 1.68 -20.25 7.83
C ALA A 122 2.15 -18.81 8.03
N PHE A 123 2.82 -18.23 7.05
CA PHE A 123 3.19 -16.82 7.09
C PHE A 123 1.97 -15.90 6.94
N LEU A 124 1.04 -16.21 6.04
CA LEU A 124 -0.23 -15.48 5.94
C LEU A 124 -1.07 -15.60 7.23
N ASP A 125 -1.10 -16.78 7.84
CA ASP A 125 -1.75 -16.99 9.14
C ASP A 125 -1.13 -16.08 10.22
N ARG A 126 0.19 -15.94 10.21
CA ARG A 126 0.91 -15.04 11.13
C ARG A 126 0.56 -13.57 10.90
N VAL A 127 0.54 -13.12 9.65
CA VAL A 127 0.16 -11.73 9.32
C VAL A 127 -1.28 -11.46 9.74
N GLU A 128 -2.21 -12.36 9.43
CA GLU A 128 -3.62 -12.23 9.82
C GLU A 128 -3.78 -12.17 11.34
N HIS A 129 -3.08 -13.05 12.09
CA HIS A 129 -3.09 -13.04 13.55
C HIS A 129 -2.69 -11.67 14.12
N LEU A 130 -1.61 -11.06 13.60
CA LEU A 130 -1.16 -9.74 14.05
C LEU A 130 -2.18 -8.64 13.72
N VAL A 131 -2.82 -8.73 12.56
CA VAL A 131 -3.92 -7.82 12.19
C VAL A 131 -5.08 -7.98 13.18
N ASP A 132 -5.46 -9.20 13.51
CA ASP A 132 -6.59 -9.48 14.42
C ASP A 132 -6.31 -8.98 15.84
N ILE A 133 -5.11 -9.23 16.37
CA ILE A 133 -4.72 -8.72 17.69
C ILE A 133 -4.71 -7.20 17.73
N ALA A 134 -4.17 -6.54 16.71
CA ALA A 134 -4.20 -5.08 16.60
C ALA A 134 -5.64 -4.55 16.57
N ARG A 135 -6.51 -5.14 15.75
CA ARG A 135 -7.92 -4.75 15.66
C ARG A 135 -8.68 -5.01 16.97
N ALA A 136 -8.42 -6.13 17.64
CA ALA A 136 -8.99 -6.44 18.96
C ALA A 136 -8.60 -5.41 20.04
N ARG A 137 -7.49 -4.69 19.84
CA ARG A 137 -7.05 -3.57 20.69
C ARG A 137 -7.55 -2.20 20.22
N GLY A 138 -8.36 -2.15 19.16
CA GLY A 138 -8.89 -0.91 18.58
C GLY A 138 -7.90 -0.15 17.71
N LEU A 139 -6.73 -0.74 17.39
CA LEU A 139 -5.71 -0.11 16.55
C LEU A 139 -6.08 -0.24 15.07
N ARG A 140 -5.98 0.83 14.30
CA ARG A 140 -5.93 0.76 12.83
C ARG A 140 -4.66 0.03 12.41
N VAL A 141 -4.74 -0.73 11.32
CA VAL A 141 -3.59 -1.46 10.78
C VAL A 141 -3.37 -1.06 9.33
N ILE A 142 -2.16 -0.63 9.01
CA ILE A 142 -1.71 -0.46 7.63
C ILE A 142 -0.81 -1.66 7.32
N VAL A 143 -1.30 -2.60 6.53
CA VAL A 143 -0.50 -3.74 6.05
C VAL A 143 0.30 -3.27 4.85
N ASP A 144 1.60 -3.21 5.00
CA ASP A 144 2.53 -2.68 4.01
C ASP A 144 3.37 -3.80 3.38
N ASN A 145 3.38 -3.86 2.04
CA ASN A 145 4.35 -4.69 1.31
C ASN A 145 5.69 -3.96 1.25
N HIS A 146 6.59 -4.30 2.18
CA HIS A 146 7.74 -3.45 2.48
C HIS A 146 8.91 -3.60 1.49
N ASN A 147 9.51 -4.78 1.42
CA ASN A 147 10.69 -5.00 0.59
C ASN A 147 10.37 -5.86 -0.64
N PHE A 148 10.75 -5.39 -1.81
CA PHE A 148 10.67 -6.15 -3.04
C PHE A 148 11.72 -5.68 -4.05
N ASP A 149 12.99 -5.99 -3.76
CA ASP A 149 14.15 -5.50 -4.51
C ASP A 149 14.12 -5.92 -5.98
N GLU A 150 13.62 -7.12 -6.29
CA GLU A 150 13.47 -7.61 -7.65
C GLU A 150 12.46 -6.79 -8.47
N LEU A 151 11.42 -6.26 -7.82
CA LEU A 151 10.47 -5.34 -8.47
C LEU A 151 11.13 -4.01 -8.79
N MET A 152 11.96 -3.47 -7.87
CA MET A 152 12.70 -2.23 -8.11
C MET A 152 13.65 -2.37 -9.30
N ALA A 153 14.28 -3.55 -9.44
CA ALA A 153 15.20 -3.86 -10.53
C ALA A 153 14.52 -4.16 -11.87
N ASP A 154 13.32 -4.73 -11.86
CA ASP A 154 12.56 -5.13 -13.04
C ASP A 154 11.04 -4.95 -12.85
N PRO A 155 10.53 -3.70 -12.85
CA PRO A 155 9.11 -3.44 -12.59
C PRO A 155 8.18 -4.19 -13.55
N ALA A 156 8.49 -4.17 -14.85
CA ALA A 156 7.65 -4.80 -15.87
C ALA A 156 7.59 -6.33 -15.73
N GLY A 157 8.74 -6.97 -15.42
CA GLY A 157 8.82 -8.43 -15.27
C GLY A 157 8.26 -8.95 -13.94
N ARG A 158 8.06 -8.08 -12.94
CA ARG A 158 7.61 -8.46 -11.59
C ARG A 158 6.20 -7.98 -11.22
N THR A 159 5.55 -7.21 -12.06
CA THR A 159 4.18 -6.74 -11.85
C THR A 159 3.20 -7.88 -11.55
N SER A 160 3.29 -9.02 -12.26
CA SER A 160 2.45 -10.19 -12.00
C SER A 160 2.71 -10.84 -10.64
N GLN A 161 3.97 -10.82 -10.19
CA GLN A 161 4.35 -11.34 -8.88
C GLN A 161 3.79 -10.45 -7.76
N LEU A 162 3.86 -9.12 -7.90
CA LEU A 162 3.25 -8.18 -6.97
C LEU A 162 1.71 -8.32 -6.95
N ALA A 163 1.09 -8.48 -8.12
CA ALA A 163 -0.35 -8.72 -8.22
C ALA A 163 -0.77 -10.03 -7.51
N ALA A 164 0.05 -11.08 -7.60
CA ALA A 164 -0.19 -12.33 -6.88
C ALA A 164 -0.07 -12.19 -5.35
N ILE A 165 0.81 -11.31 -4.84
CA ILE A 165 0.84 -10.95 -3.41
C ILE A 165 -0.51 -10.38 -3.03
N TRP A 166 -0.94 -9.33 -3.70
CA TRP A 166 -2.16 -8.62 -3.32
C TRP A 166 -3.44 -9.41 -3.55
N SER A 167 -3.47 -10.31 -4.54
CA SER A 167 -4.58 -11.25 -4.73
C SER A 167 -4.79 -12.14 -3.50
N GLN A 168 -3.70 -12.67 -2.93
CA GLN A 168 -3.73 -13.56 -1.78
C GLN A 168 -3.99 -12.80 -0.47
N VAL A 169 -3.26 -11.71 -0.22
CA VAL A 169 -3.43 -10.87 0.98
C VAL A 169 -4.83 -10.26 1.04
N ALA A 170 -5.30 -9.69 -0.08
CA ALA A 170 -6.62 -9.09 -0.15
C ALA A 170 -7.75 -10.11 0.02
N THR A 171 -7.58 -11.34 -0.49
CA THR A 171 -8.54 -12.44 -0.27
C THR A 171 -8.54 -12.87 1.18
N ARG A 172 -7.36 -12.99 1.81
CA ARG A 172 -7.23 -13.40 3.21
C ARG A 172 -7.88 -12.40 4.17
N LEU A 173 -7.71 -11.11 3.90
CA LEU A 173 -8.15 -10.03 4.78
C LEU A 173 -9.47 -9.36 4.33
N LYS A 174 -10.20 -9.96 3.39
CA LYS A 174 -11.42 -9.36 2.79
C LYS A 174 -12.51 -9.02 3.81
N ASP A 175 -12.65 -9.87 4.83
CA ASP A 175 -13.70 -9.75 5.85
C ASP A 175 -13.30 -8.86 7.04
N LYS A 176 -12.08 -8.30 7.04
CA LYS A 176 -11.65 -7.33 8.05
C LYS A 176 -12.33 -5.99 7.80
N ASP A 177 -12.55 -5.23 8.87
CA ASP A 177 -13.23 -3.93 8.81
C ASP A 177 -12.43 -2.85 8.03
N SER A 178 -13.01 -1.66 7.90
CA SER A 178 -12.43 -0.55 7.14
C SER A 178 -11.16 0.05 7.75
N GLU A 179 -10.83 -0.30 8.99
CA GLU A 179 -9.63 0.15 9.70
C GLU A 179 -8.37 -0.67 9.35
N VAL A 180 -8.52 -1.70 8.50
CA VAL A 180 -7.38 -2.40 7.89
C VAL A 180 -7.15 -1.78 6.51
N TRP A 181 -5.98 -1.17 6.30
CA TRP A 181 -5.57 -0.55 5.04
C TRP A 181 -4.48 -1.38 4.37
N PHE A 182 -4.33 -1.24 3.05
CA PHE A 182 -3.33 -1.94 2.27
C PHE A 182 -2.37 -0.94 1.60
N GLU A 183 -1.10 -1.01 1.93
CA GLU A 183 -0.05 -0.21 1.29
C GLU A 183 0.64 -1.06 0.24
N LEU A 184 0.46 -0.69 -1.04
CA LEU A 184 0.83 -1.54 -2.18
C LEU A 184 2.32 -1.82 -2.26
N MET A 185 3.13 -0.81 -1.97
CA MET A 185 4.59 -0.89 -2.00
C MET A 185 5.16 0.24 -1.14
N ASN A 186 6.01 -0.09 -0.20
CA ASN A 186 6.62 0.82 0.77
C ASN A 186 7.33 2.02 0.12
N GLU A 187 8.44 1.76 -0.51
CA GLU A 187 9.40 2.76 -1.01
C GLU A 187 9.82 2.46 -2.44
N PRO A 188 9.00 2.78 -3.45
CA PRO A 188 9.44 2.69 -4.83
C PRO A 188 10.76 3.42 -5.02
N ASN A 189 11.77 2.74 -5.55
CA ASN A 189 13.12 3.31 -5.66
C ASN A 189 13.92 2.79 -6.86
N GLY A 190 15.17 3.24 -6.96
CA GLY A 190 16.06 2.90 -8.05
C GLY A 190 15.78 3.73 -9.30
N THR A 191 16.37 3.31 -10.41
CA THR A 191 16.28 4.03 -11.69
C THR A 191 15.21 3.48 -12.63
N ARG A 192 14.60 2.34 -12.27
CA ARG A 192 13.65 1.63 -13.13
C ARG A 192 12.20 1.77 -12.66
N LEU A 193 11.95 1.76 -11.35
CA LEU A 193 10.62 2.04 -10.79
C LEU A 193 10.53 3.52 -10.42
N THR A 194 9.84 4.28 -11.25
CA THR A 194 9.70 5.73 -11.14
C THR A 194 8.24 6.14 -11.18
N ASN A 195 7.93 7.38 -10.82
CA ASN A 195 6.58 7.92 -10.92
C ASN A 195 5.99 7.82 -12.34
N ALA A 196 6.83 7.82 -13.37
CA ALA A 196 6.39 7.70 -14.76
C ALA A 196 5.76 6.34 -15.09
N ASN A 197 6.20 5.25 -14.45
CA ASN A 197 5.66 3.91 -14.65
C ASN A 197 4.95 3.33 -13.41
N LEU A 198 4.79 4.11 -12.35
CA LEU A 198 4.21 3.68 -11.08
C LEU A 198 2.79 3.11 -11.25
N ILE A 199 1.92 3.81 -11.98
CA ILE A 199 0.55 3.31 -12.24
C ILE A 199 0.60 1.96 -12.95
N ALA A 200 1.33 1.85 -14.07
CA ALA A 200 1.42 0.60 -14.81
C ALA A 200 1.95 -0.57 -13.97
N THR A 201 2.82 -0.30 -13.02
CA THR A 201 3.38 -1.31 -12.10
C THR A 201 2.38 -1.72 -11.03
N LEU A 202 1.62 -0.78 -10.46
CA LEU A 202 0.74 -1.04 -9.31
C LEU A 202 -0.70 -1.40 -9.71
N GLU A 203 -1.18 -0.98 -10.87
CA GLU A 203 -2.57 -1.18 -11.34
C GLU A 203 -3.03 -2.65 -11.31
N PRO A 204 -2.23 -3.65 -11.73
CA PRO A 204 -2.64 -5.06 -11.63
C PRO A 204 -2.91 -5.49 -10.20
N SER A 205 -2.09 -5.05 -9.23
CA SER A 205 -2.31 -5.32 -7.80
C SER A 205 -3.58 -4.65 -7.29
N PHE A 206 -3.80 -3.42 -7.72
CA PHE A 206 -5.00 -2.66 -7.38
C PHE A 206 -6.26 -3.37 -7.88
N THR A 207 -6.22 -3.87 -9.11
CA THR A 207 -7.30 -4.66 -9.72
C THR A 207 -7.60 -5.92 -8.89
N GLU A 208 -6.58 -6.65 -8.44
CA GLU A 208 -6.76 -7.83 -7.58
C GLU A 208 -7.43 -7.46 -6.24
N ILE A 209 -6.99 -6.38 -5.61
CA ILE A 209 -7.59 -5.91 -4.35
C ILE A 209 -9.08 -5.59 -4.55
N ARG A 210 -9.45 -4.89 -5.61
CA ARG A 210 -10.83 -4.44 -5.85
C ARG A 210 -11.82 -5.58 -6.12
N LYS A 211 -11.36 -6.76 -6.53
CA LYS A 211 -12.22 -7.95 -6.69
C LYS A 211 -12.99 -8.32 -5.42
N ASN A 212 -12.33 -8.26 -4.27
CA ASN A 212 -12.89 -8.69 -2.99
C ASN A 212 -12.95 -7.57 -1.93
N ASN A 213 -12.34 -6.42 -2.22
CA ASN A 213 -12.23 -5.28 -1.32
C ASN A 213 -12.58 -3.96 -2.04
N PRO A 214 -13.82 -3.79 -2.52
CA PRO A 214 -14.21 -2.66 -3.38
C PRO A 214 -14.07 -1.30 -2.71
N THR A 215 -14.11 -1.23 -1.38
CA THR A 215 -14.05 0.01 -0.59
C THR A 215 -12.80 0.11 0.31
N ARG A 216 -11.90 -0.87 0.27
CA ARG A 216 -10.68 -0.90 1.07
C ARG A 216 -9.82 0.33 0.79
N THR A 217 -9.38 1.01 1.84
CA THR A 217 -8.39 2.07 1.70
C THR A 217 -7.05 1.48 1.25
N VAL A 218 -6.51 2.04 0.17
CA VAL A 218 -5.22 1.66 -0.40
C VAL A 218 -4.26 2.83 -0.27
N VAL A 219 -3.03 2.53 0.14
CA VAL A 219 -1.97 3.50 0.35
C VAL A 219 -0.93 3.37 -0.77
N ILE A 220 -0.47 4.52 -1.28
CA ILE A 220 0.50 4.58 -2.37
C ILE A 220 1.57 5.63 -2.04
N GLY A 221 2.83 5.20 -2.06
CA GLY A 221 4.01 6.06 -2.05
C GLY A 221 4.53 6.34 -3.47
N GLY A 222 5.42 7.30 -3.59
CA GLY A 222 6.09 7.67 -4.84
C GLY A 222 7.53 7.16 -4.93
N GLU A 223 8.21 7.51 -6.03
CA GLU A 223 9.61 7.15 -6.29
C GLU A 223 10.61 7.71 -5.26
N SER A 224 11.88 7.28 -5.39
CA SER A 224 13.00 7.75 -4.56
C SER A 224 12.74 7.57 -3.07
N TRP A 225 12.36 6.34 -2.68
CA TRP A 225 12.03 5.96 -1.30
C TRP A 225 10.88 6.80 -0.71
N SER A 226 9.82 6.96 -1.48
CA SER A 226 8.64 7.77 -1.10
C SER A 226 9.01 9.19 -0.65
N SER A 227 10.05 9.78 -1.27
CA SER A 227 10.60 11.06 -0.88
C SER A 227 9.59 12.20 -1.02
N VAL A 228 9.55 13.08 -0.02
CA VAL A 228 8.75 14.32 -0.05
C VAL A 228 9.04 15.20 -1.27
N TYR A 229 10.26 15.15 -1.81
CA TYR A 229 10.64 15.93 -2.99
C TYR A 229 9.90 15.47 -4.26
N ASN A 230 9.56 14.19 -4.35
CA ASN A 230 8.92 13.60 -5.53
C ASN A 230 7.39 13.63 -5.49
N LEU A 231 6.79 14.18 -4.44
CA LEU A 231 5.34 14.41 -4.37
C LEU A 231 4.81 15.28 -5.53
N THR A 232 5.66 16.10 -6.14
CA THR A 232 5.29 16.95 -7.29
C THR A 232 4.93 16.14 -8.54
N THR A 233 5.50 14.94 -8.71
CA THR A 233 5.36 14.09 -9.89
C THR A 233 4.60 12.79 -9.65
N VAL A 234 4.26 12.47 -8.39
CA VAL A 234 3.46 11.28 -8.07
C VAL A 234 2.14 11.31 -8.86
N PRO A 235 1.84 10.25 -9.63
CA PRO A 235 0.62 10.18 -10.41
C PRO A 235 -0.61 9.95 -9.54
N VAL A 236 -1.77 10.42 -10.00
CA VAL A 236 -3.04 10.21 -9.31
C VAL A 236 -3.73 8.98 -9.87
N PHE A 237 -3.95 7.98 -9.02
CA PHE A 237 -4.75 6.81 -9.35
C PHE A 237 -6.23 7.19 -9.48
N ASN A 238 -6.88 6.62 -10.49
CA ASN A 238 -8.30 6.84 -10.72
C ASN A 238 -9.18 5.94 -9.83
N ASP A 239 -9.03 6.11 -8.51
CA ASP A 239 -9.84 5.43 -7.50
C ASP A 239 -10.07 6.36 -6.31
N ALA A 240 -11.30 6.37 -5.81
CA ALA A 240 -11.72 7.27 -4.73
C ALA A 240 -11.17 6.86 -3.35
N ARG A 241 -10.71 5.62 -3.19
CA ARG A 241 -10.30 5.03 -1.91
C ARG A 241 -8.77 4.93 -1.78
N VAL A 242 -8.05 5.90 -2.34
CA VAL A 242 -6.59 6.00 -2.26
C VAL A 242 -6.17 7.12 -1.34
N VAL A 243 -5.28 6.80 -0.40
CA VAL A 243 -4.50 7.73 0.44
C VAL A 243 -3.05 7.67 -0.03
N TYR A 244 -2.38 8.81 -0.03
CA TYR A 244 -0.96 8.87 -0.38
C TYR A 244 -0.09 8.93 0.86
N THR A 245 1.16 8.46 0.70
CA THR A 245 2.18 8.52 1.74
C THR A 245 3.49 9.04 1.19
N PHE A 246 4.31 9.59 2.09
CA PHE A 246 5.70 9.93 1.85
C PHE A 246 6.50 9.69 3.11
N HIS A 247 7.83 9.59 2.97
CA HIS A 247 8.76 9.40 4.07
C HIS A 247 9.65 10.63 4.26
N TYR A 248 10.09 10.88 5.49
CA TYR A 248 10.85 12.06 5.84
C TYR A 248 11.98 11.75 6.83
N TYR A 249 13.20 11.71 6.32
CA TYR A 249 14.40 11.50 7.11
C TYR A 249 15.41 12.64 6.97
N ASN A 250 14.98 13.81 6.46
CA ASN A 250 15.88 14.95 6.27
C ASN A 250 16.13 15.72 7.58
N PRO A 251 17.35 16.16 7.83
CA PRO A 251 18.56 15.93 7.03
C PRO A 251 19.08 14.49 7.20
N PHE A 252 19.26 13.75 6.09
CA PHE A 252 19.62 12.33 6.12
C PHE A 252 20.97 12.07 6.82
N ASN A 253 21.92 12.97 6.68
CA ASN A 253 23.21 12.90 7.37
C ASN A 253 23.10 13.06 8.90
N PHE A 254 22.02 13.65 9.39
CA PHE A 254 21.70 13.70 10.82
C PHE A 254 20.97 12.42 11.26
N THR A 255 19.88 12.07 10.59
CA THR A 255 19.00 10.97 11.03
C THR A 255 19.67 9.60 10.94
N HIS A 256 20.64 9.43 10.02
CA HIS A 256 21.35 8.18 9.76
C HIS A 256 22.85 8.25 10.06
N GLN A 257 23.30 9.27 10.82
CA GLN A 257 24.71 9.40 11.17
C GLN A 257 25.25 8.16 11.88
N GLY A 258 26.34 7.58 11.34
CA GLY A 258 26.96 6.39 11.90
C GLY A 258 26.14 5.10 11.81
N ALA A 259 25.02 5.10 11.08
CA ALA A 259 24.23 3.89 10.86
C ALA A 259 25.00 2.85 10.04
N PRO A 260 25.12 1.60 10.53
CA PRO A 260 26.03 0.61 9.94
C PRO A 260 25.62 0.09 8.56
N TRP A 261 24.37 0.29 8.17
CA TRP A 261 23.83 -0.11 6.85
C TRP A 261 23.97 0.97 5.78
N VAL A 262 24.44 2.18 6.13
CA VAL A 262 24.61 3.28 5.16
C VAL A 262 26.02 3.25 4.56
N THR A 263 26.11 3.23 3.23
CA THR A 263 27.37 3.21 2.50
C THR A 263 27.40 4.31 1.43
N PRO A 264 28.41 5.19 1.41
CA PRO A 264 29.51 5.30 2.39
C PRO A 264 29.02 5.69 3.78
N ALA A 265 29.76 5.32 4.83
CA ALA A 265 29.43 5.64 6.20
C ALA A 265 29.32 7.17 6.41
N LEU A 266 28.24 7.59 7.06
CA LEU A 266 28.03 9.00 7.37
C LEU A 266 28.83 9.44 8.61
N PRO A 267 29.34 10.69 8.63
CA PRO A 267 29.99 11.26 9.81
C PRO A 267 29.03 11.25 11.02
N THR A 268 29.58 11.08 12.21
CA THR A 268 28.88 11.21 13.48
C THR A 268 29.07 12.60 14.10
N GLY A 269 28.23 12.95 15.10
CA GLY A 269 28.30 14.25 15.78
C GLY A 269 27.56 15.37 15.06
N VAL A 270 26.77 15.04 14.02
CA VAL A 270 25.87 15.99 13.37
C VAL A 270 24.72 16.34 14.32
N THR A 271 24.40 17.63 14.44
CA THR A 271 23.28 18.11 15.25
C THR A 271 22.14 18.63 14.39
N PHE A 272 20.92 18.55 14.91
CA PHE A 272 19.70 19.08 14.30
C PHE A 272 19.25 20.36 15.01
N GLY A 273 18.58 21.24 14.28
CA GLY A 273 17.96 22.46 14.81
C GLY A 273 18.61 23.76 14.32
N SER A 274 19.47 23.68 13.30
CA SER A 274 19.99 24.89 12.64
C SER A 274 18.86 25.64 11.90
N THR A 275 19.11 26.91 11.54
CA THR A 275 18.21 27.70 10.69
C THR A 275 17.98 27.02 9.33
N ALA A 276 18.98 26.35 8.79
CA ALA A 276 18.87 25.59 7.54
C ALA A 276 17.93 24.38 7.69
N ASP A 277 18.04 23.61 8.76
CA ASP A 277 17.19 22.46 9.03
C ASP A 277 15.70 22.86 9.17
N THR A 278 15.46 23.94 9.90
CA THR A 278 14.08 24.45 10.10
C THR A 278 13.49 25.03 8.82
N ALA A 279 14.30 25.70 7.99
CA ALA A 279 13.88 26.21 6.70
C ALA A 279 13.58 25.07 5.71
N GLU A 280 14.40 24.02 5.69
CA GLU A 280 14.16 22.83 4.87
C GLU A 280 12.87 22.12 5.28
N LEU A 281 12.66 21.91 6.59
CA LEU A 281 11.45 21.29 7.10
C LEU A 281 10.20 22.09 6.68
N ALA A 282 10.23 23.41 6.85
CA ALA A 282 9.13 24.28 6.44
C ALA A 282 8.85 24.18 4.93
N ALA A 283 9.90 24.18 4.09
CA ALA A 283 9.75 23.99 2.64
C ALA A 283 9.14 22.63 2.29
N ASN A 284 9.45 21.56 3.03
CA ASN A 284 8.91 20.23 2.82
C ASN A 284 7.44 20.11 3.27
N VAL A 285 7.03 20.82 4.32
CA VAL A 285 5.61 20.97 4.68
C VAL A 285 4.83 21.64 3.54
N VAL A 286 5.37 22.72 2.95
CA VAL A 286 4.76 23.38 1.79
C VAL A 286 4.62 22.41 0.59
N ARG A 287 5.60 21.53 0.34
CA ARG A 287 5.49 20.51 -0.72
C ARG A 287 4.36 19.51 -0.46
N ALA A 288 4.20 19.05 0.78
CA ALA A 288 3.10 18.19 1.17
C ALA A 288 1.72 18.86 0.96
N GLN A 289 1.58 20.12 1.38
CA GLN A 289 0.36 20.91 1.16
C GLN A 289 0.08 21.14 -0.33
N ALA A 290 1.11 21.42 -1.12
CA ALA A 290 0.98 21.59 -2.57
C ALA A 290 0.51 20.30 -3.26
N PHE A 291 0.98 19.13 -2.80
CA PHE A 291 0.47 17.84 -3.29
C PHE A 291 -1.04 17.71 -3.03
N MET A 292 -1.48 17.91 -1.78
CA MET A 292 -2.90 17.81 -1.41
C MET A 292 -3.76 18.81 -2.20
N THR A 293 -3.29 20.03 -2.37
CA THR A 293 -3.99 21.06 -3.16
C THR A 293 -4.09 20.71 -4.63
N ARG A 294 -2.99 20.23 -5.23
CA ARG A 294 -2.93 19.85 -6.66
C ARG A 294 -3.80 18.65 -6.98
N THR A 295 -3.84 17.67 -6.09
CA THR A 295 -4.46 16.37 -6.38
C THR A 295 -5.85 16.20 -5.77
N GLY A 296 -6.19 16.95 -4.75
CA GLY A 296 -7.37 16.72 -3.92
C GLY A 296 -7.31 15.40 -3.14
N ARG A 297 -6.13 14.78 -3.01
CA ARG A 297 -5.95 13.48 -2.38
C ARG A 297 -5.41 13.61 -0.96
N PRO A 298 -5.87 12.76 -0.03
CA PRO A 298 -5.36 12.74 1.32
C PRO A 298 -3.92 12.19 1.37
N LEU A 299 -3.14 12.71 2.33
CA LEU A 299 -1.71 12.42 2.48
C LEU A 299 -1.37 12.24 3.95
N PHE A 300 -0.48 11.29 4.25
CA PHE A 300 0.14 11.15 5.56
C PHE A 300 1.65 10.90 5.43
N LEU A 301 2.40 11.16 6.49
CA LEU A 301 3.83 10.87 6.61
C LEU A 301 4.00 9.43 7.11
N GLY A 302 4.38 8.49 6.23
CA GLY A 302 4.44 7.05 6.53
C GLY A 302 5.59 6.65 7.43
N GLU A 303 6.72 7.39 7.32
CA GLU A 303 7.89 7.13 8.16
C GLU A 303 8.64 8.42 8.46
N TYR A 304 9.05 8.57 9.73
CA TYR A 304 10.05 9.54 10.15
C TYR A 304 10.71 9.08 11.45
N GLY A 305 11.97 9.43 11.62
CA GLY A 305 12.73 9.03 12.80
C GLY A 305 14.20 9.38 12.72
N ALA A 306 14.93 9.08 13.78
CA ALA A 306 16.38 9.19 13.81
C ALA A 306 16.99 7.97 14.50
N TRP A 307 18.02 7.40 13.88
CA TRP A 307 18.74 6.21 14.31
C TRP A 307 19.23 6.33 15.76
N GLU A 308 19.24 5.23 16.49
CA GLU A 308 19.57 5.20 17.93
C GLU A 308 21.00 5.65 18.26
N GLY A 309 21.91 5.64 17.31
CA GLY A 309 23.24 6.22 17.46
C GLY A 309 23.22 7.75 17.59
N VAL A 310 22.13 8.42 17.27
CA VAL A 310 21.91 9.83 17.56
C VAL A 310 21.52 9.99 19.03
N SER A 311 22.14 10.97 19.72
CA SER A 311 21.86 11.19 21.15
C SER A 311 20.36 11.44 21.42
N LEU A 312 19.84 10.92 22.52
CA LEU A 312 18.42 11.02 22.85
C LEU A 312 17.88 12.47 22.84
N PRO A 313 18.56 13.49 23.39
CA PRO A 313 18.07 14.88 23.30
C PRO A 313 17.94 15.39 21.85
N GLN A 314 18.84 14.98 20.96
CA GLN A 314 18.79 15.35 19.55
C GLN A 314 17.67 14.61 18.81
N ARG A 315 17.45 13.33 19.13
CA ARG A 315 16.29 12.58 18.64
C ARG A 315 14.98 13.26 19.05
N VAL A 316 14.84 13.62 20.33
CA VAL A 316 13.65 14.33 20.85
C VAL A 316 13.40 15.63 20.11
N ALA A 317 14.45 16.45 19.90
CA ALA A 317 14.32 17.71 19.16
C ALA A 317 13.83 17.48 17.72
N TYR A 318 14.38 16.49 17.04
CA TYR A 318 13.98 16.13 15.67
C TYR A 318 12.54 15.62 15.60
N TYR A 319 12.18 14.61 16.43
CA TYR A 319 10.82 14.04 16.46
C TYR A 319 9.77 15.11 16.70
N LYS A 320 10.04 16.02 17.68
CA LYS A 320 9.12 17.11 18.00
C LYS A 320 8.98 18.08 16.83
N ALA A 321 10.08 18.50 16.23
CA ALA A 321 10.05 19.46 15.13
C ALA A 321 9.28 18.92 13.91
N VAL A 322 9.54 17.65 13.53
CA VAL A 322 8.86 17.01 12.40
C VAL A 322 7.38 16.80 12.70
N HIS A 323 7.07 16.24 13.88
CA HIS A 323 5.69 16.05 14.32
C HIS A 323 4.90 17.36 14.28
N ASP A 324 5.38 18.41 14.95
CA ASP A 324 4.64 19.65 15.08
C ASP A 324 4.44 20.34 13.72
N ALA A 325 5.48 20.32 12.85
CA ALA A 325 5.41 20.97 11.55
C ALA A 325 4.38 20.30 10.62
N PHE A 326 4.36 18.98 10.52
CA PHE A 326 3.40 18.27 9.67
C PHE A 326 2.00 18.22 10.30
N ALA A 327 1.89 18.07 11.62
CA ALA A 327 0.60 18.12 12.32
C ALA A 327 -0.12 19.46 12.13
N ALA A 328 0.63 20.58 12.13
CA ALA A 328 0.08 21.90 11.84
C ALA A 328 -0.49 22.02 10.41
N ALA A 329 0.03 21.23 9.48
CA ALA A 329 -0.48 21.09 8.11
C ALA A 329 -1.57 20.00 7.98
N GLN A 330 -2.05 19.44 9.09
CA GLN A 330 -3.01 18.33 9.16
C GLN A 330 -2.50 17.03 8.50
N VAL A 331 -1.20 16.86 8.40
CA VAL A 331 -0.54 15.64 7.92
C VAL A 331 -0.04 14.87 9.14
N ASP A 332 -0.71 13.78 9.46
CA ASP A 332 -0.29 12.91 10.57
C ASP A 332 0.96 12.12 10.19
N GLY A 333 1.81 11.82 11.17
CA GLY A 333 3.03 11.06 10.98
C GLY A 333 3.01 9.71 11.70
N CYS A 334 3.64 8.71 11.08
CA CYS A 334 3.89 7.40 11.64
C CYS A 334 5.37 7.26 11.98
N VAL A 335 5.68 7.10 13.26
CA VAL A 335 7.07 7.05 13.74
C VAL A 335 7.77 5.76 13.28
N TRP A 336 8.98 5.85 12.78
CA TRP A 336 9.88 4.74 12.58
C TRP A 336 10.91 4.74 13.72
N ALA A 337 10.96 3.76 14.67
CA ALA A 337 10.12 2.57 14.72
C ALA A 337 9.87 2.17 16.19
N TYR A 338 9.16 1.06 16.41
CA TYR A 338 8.77 0.61 17.75
C TYR A 338 9.95 0.30 18.66
N VAL A 339 10.76 -0.72 18.33
CA VAL A 339 11.82 -1.23 19.21
C VAL A 339 13.18 -1.44 18.54
N ASN A 340 13.27 -1.37 17.22
CA ASN A 340 14.50 -1.69 16.48
C ASN A 340 15.06 -0.47 15.76
N THR A 341 16.36 -0.29 15.79
CA THR A 341 17.17 0.70 15.07
C THR A 341 16.83 2.18 15.32
N PHE A 342 15.56 2.53 15.40
CA PHE A 342 15.04 3.87 15.71
C PHE A 342 14.07 3.82 16.91
N PRO A 343 14.43 3.16 18.01
CA PRO A 343 13.46 2.73 19.01
C PRO A 343 12.83 3.91 19.76
N ILE A 344 11.52 3.83 19.99
CA ILE A 344 10.82 4.64 21.00
C ILE A 344 10.59 3.87 22.30
N ARG A 345 10.90 2.56 22.28
CA ARG A 345 10.88 1.65 23.43
C ARG A 345 12.15 0.79 23.37
N ASP A 346 12.83 0.68 24.49
CA ASP A 346 13.99 -0.21 24.60
C ASP A 346 13.55 -1.68 24.51
N ALA A 347 14.11 -2.41 23.54
CA ALA A 347 13.74 -3.80 23.27
C ALA A 347 14.14 -4.76 24.39
N SER A 348 15.22 -4.44 25.16
CA SER A 348 15.78 -5.32 26.17
C SER A 348 15.12 -5.16 27.53
N THR A 349 14.76 -3.93 27.91
CA THR A 349 14.16 -3.58 29.19
C THR A 349 12.65 -3.40 29.12
N GLY A 350 12.09 -3.18 27.92
CA GLY A 350 10.71 -2.79 27.71
C GLY A 350 10.38 -1.36 28.16
N THR A 351 11.39 -0.56 28.47
CA THR A 351 11.22 0.82 28.96
C THR A 351 10.90 1.75 27.79
N TRP A 352 9.88 2.58 27.94
CA TRP A 352 9.55 3.62 26.97
C TRP A 352 10.47 4.83 27.13
N TYR A 353 10.82 5.44 26.01
CA TYR A 353 11.48 6.76 26.01
C TYR A 353 10.41 7.85 26.11
N ASP A 354 9.94 8.12 27.34
CA ASP A 354 8.80 9.04 27.58
C ASP A 354 9.02 10.44 26.97
N THR A 355 10.27 10.91 26.87
CA THR A 355 10.57 12.16 26.17
C THR A 355 10.33 12.09 24.68
N LEU A 356 10.53 10.93 24.04
CA LEU A 356 10.17 10.73 22.62
C LEU A 356 8.65 10.62 22.46
N LEU A 357 7.96 9.94 23.40
CA LEU A 357 6.49 9.87 23.39
C LEU A 357 5.89 11.28 23.48
N ALA A 358 6.36 12.08 24.44
CA ALA A 358 5.91 13.48 24.57
C ALA A 358 6.21 14.33 23.31
N ALA A 359 7.32 14.06 22.62
CA ALA A 359 7.68 14.75 21.38
C ALA A 359 6.72 14.46 20.21
N ILE A 360 5.97 13.39 20.26
CA ILE A 360 4.99 12.97 19.23
C ILE A 360 3.53 13.07 19.71
N GLY A 361 3.31 13.74 20.85
CA GLY A 361 1.97 14.02 21.36
C GLY A 361 1.32 12.92 22.21
N LEU A 362 2.13 12.00 22.79
CA LEU A 362 1.72 10.94 23.71
C LEU A 362 2.18 11.19 25.13
#